data_123dc5d4f2afc79c1d3eda17de6f4a6b
#
_entry.id   123dc5d4f2afc79c1d3eda17de6f4a6b
#
_cell.length_a   1.000
_cell.length_b   1.000
_cell.length_c   1.000
_cell.angle_alpha   90.00
_cell.angle_beta   90.00
_cell.angle_gamma   90.00
#
_symmetry.space_group_name_H-M   'P 1'
#
loop_
_entity.id
_entity.type
_entity.pdbx_description
1 polymer ?
#
loop_
_entity_poly.entity_id
_entity_poly.type
_entity_poly.pdbx_seq_one_letter_code
_entity_poly.pdbx_strand_id
1 'polypeptide(L)'
;MRHAGKTAMSLCLAAALAAGLAGCGKKGPLDPANPVSLTVWHYYNGSQQAAFDALVEEFNNTVGREKGIYVQSYSQGSVSDLETAVRDSISGKVGADPMPDIFSSYADTAYEVEQAGALANLSDYLEQEELDQYVDSYIEEGRIAADGTLRIFPTAKSTEIMMVNKTDWEPFAAATGVSLDDLRTIEGVTAAAQAYYEWTDSQTPDIPGDGRALYGRDAVANYFIIGMQQLGVEIFQVVNGQVSLNTPKEELHRVLDNYYVAIVKGYFGAYGSF
;
A
#
# COMPACT_ATOMS: atom_id res chain seq x y z
N MET A 1 -79.10 -6.86 -20.68
CA MET A 1 -77.73 -6.89 -21.25
C MET A 1 -76.87 -5.62 -21.01
N ARG A 2 -77.35 -4.63 -20.25
CA ARG A 2 -76.57 -3.35 -20.00
C ARG A 2 -75.74 -3.32 -18.73
N HIS A 3 -75.78 -4.34 -17.87
CA HIS A 3 -75.01 -4.37 -16.62
C HIS A 3 -73.67 -5.16 -16.68
N ALA A 4 -73.60 -6.13 -17.64
CA ALA A 4 -72.35 -6.95 -17.78
C ALA A 4 -71.18 -6.16 -18.36
N GLY A 5 -71.39 -5.15 -19.18
CA GLY A 5 -70.31 -4.32 -19.73
C GLY A 5 -69.69 -3.36 -18.76
N LYS A 6 -70.40 -2.86 -17.74
CA LYS A 6 -69.88 -1.94 -16.72
C LYS A 6 -69.05 -2.65 -15.69
N THR A 7 -69.41 -3.89 -15.34
CA THR A 7 -68.62 -4.73 -14.41
C THR A 7 -67.31 -5.21 -15.02
N ALA A 8 -67.29 -5.57 -16.32
CA ALA A 8 -66.08 -5.97 -17.02
C ALA A 8 -65.10 -4.80 -17.17
N MET A 9 -65.60 -3.59 -17.47
CA MET A 9 -64.75 -2.40 -17.59
C MET A 9 -64.17 -1.94 -16.26
N SER A 10 -64.88 -2.09 -15.13
CA SER A 10 -64.39 -1.82 -13.78
C SER A 10 -63.34 -2.83 -13.34
N LEU A 11 -63.47 -4.11 -13.71
CA LEU A 11 -62.48 -5.14 -13.40
C LEU A 11 -61.16 -4.93 -14.18
N CYS A 12 -61.24 -4.53 -15.45
CA CYS A 12 -60.04 -4.20 -16.24
C CYS A 12 -59.30 -2.95 -15.74
N LEU A 13 -60.03 -1.94 -15.26
CA LEU A 13 -59.43 -0.74 -14.67
C LEU A 13 -58.75 -1.05 -13.32
N ALA A 14 -59.37 -1.90 -12.49
CA ALA A 14 -58.77 -2.33 -11.22
C ALA A 14 -57.52 -3.22 -11.43
N ALA A 15 -57.53 -4.08 -12.45
CA ALA A 15 -56.36 -4.90 -12.81
C ALA A 15 -55.22 -4.05 -13.39
N ALA A 16 -55.49 -3.00 -14.15
CA ALA A 16 -54.51 -2.06 -14.68
C ALA A 16 -53.87 -1.21 -13.55
N LEU A 17 -54.68 -0.79 -12.56
CA LEU A 17 -54.16 -0.10 -11.38
C LEU A 17 -53.35 -1.02 -10.47
N ALA A 18 -53.71 -2.29 -10.31
CA ALA A 18 -52.96 -3.27 -9.53
C ALA A 18 -51.61 -3.65 -10.20
N ALA A 19 -51.57 -3.70 -11.56
CA ALA A 19 -50.33 -3.92 -12.31
C ALA A 19 -49.36 -2.72 -12.23
N GLY A 20 -49.88 -1.49 -12.09
CA GLY A 20 -49.08 -0.28 -11.89
C GLY A 20 -48.40 -0.19 -10.49
N LEU A 21 -48.96 -0.89 -9.49
CA LEU A 21 -48.45 -0.92 -8.15
C LEU A 21 -47.41 -2.03 -7.88
N ALA A 22 -47.30 -3.01 -8.80
CA ALA A 22 -46.30 -4.09 -8.71
C ALA A 22 -44.89 -3.66 -9.19
N GLY A 23 -44.74 -2.43 -9.69
CA GLY A 23 -43.46 -1.87 -10.19
C GLY A 23 -42.56 -1.21 -9.13
N CYS A 24 -43.01 -1.11 -7.88
CA CYS A 24 -42.12 -0.70 -6.79
C CYS A 24 -41.36 -1.89 -6.23
N GLY A 25 -40.47 -2.50 -7.00
CA GLY A 25 -39.34 -3.21 -6.47
C GLY A 25 -38.61 -2.23 -5.53
N LYS A 26 -38.24 -2.67 -4.33
CA LYS A 26 -37.42 -1.87 -3.42
C LYS A 26 -36.20 -1.42 -4.26
N LYS A 27 -36.16 -0.16 -4.70
CA LYS A 27 -34.95 0.44 -5.24
C LYS A 27 -33.92 0.28 -4.14
N GLY A 28 -32.83 -0.38 -4.45
CA GLY A 28 -31.68 -0.39 -3.56
C GLY A 28 -31.25 1.07 -3.26
N PRO A 29 -30.34 1.28 -2.31
CA PRO A 29 -29.86 2.61 -1.95
C PRO A 29 -29.18 3.33 -3.12
N LEU A 30 -28.82 2.61 -4.20
CA LEU A 30 -28.15 3.13 -5.40
C LEU A 30 -29.13 3.27 -6.56
N ASP A 31 -29.02 4.38 -7.29
CA ASP A 31 -29.88 4.71 -8.45
C ASP A 31 -29.01 5.23 -9.60
N PRO A 32 -28.91 4.51 -10.73
CA PRO A 32 -28.16 4.97 -11.91
C PRO A 32 -28.62 6.33 -12.46
N ALA A 33 -29.87 6.74 -12.21
CA ALA A 33 -30.37 8.04 -12.64
C ALA A 33 -29.92 9.19 -11.71
N ASN A 34 -29.49 8.86 -10.48
CA ASN A 34 -28.97 9.79 -9.49
C ASN A 34 -27.76 9.17 -8.79
N PRO A 35 -26.61 9.11 -9.46
CA PRO A 35 -25.44 8.41 -8.94
C PRO A 35 -24.91 9.06 -7.67
N VAL A 36 -24.46 8.23 -6.74
CA VAL A 36 -23.69 8.65 -5.56
C VAL A 36 -22.26 8.95 -6.00
N SER A 37 -21.76 10.12 -5.63
CA SER A 37 -20.35 10.48 -5.88
C SER A 37 -19.50 10.08 -4.67
N LEU A 38 -18.39 9.38 -4.93
CA LEU A 38 -17.40 8.98 -3.95
C LEU A 38 -16.06 9.65 -4.27
N THR A 39 -15.42 10.15 -3.25
CA THR A 39 -14.07 10.73 -3.33
C THR A 39 -13.03 9.73 -2.86
N VAL A 40 -11.95 9.57 -3.65
CA VAL A 40 -10.82 8.70 -3.32
C VAL A 40 -9.55 9.53 -3.28
N TRP A 41 -8.84 9.53 -2.16
CA TRP A 41 -7.51 10.12 -2.03
C TRP A 41 -6.42 9.06 -2.10
N HIS A 42 -5.37 9.36 -2.85
CA HIS A 42 -4.22 8.48 -3.01
C HIS A 42 -2.93 9.29 -3.17
N TYR A 43 -1.79 8.62 -3.14
CA TYR A 43 -0.46 9.23 -3.31
C TYR A 43 0.20 8.91 -4.65
N TYR A 44 -0.51 8.19 -5.54
CA TYR A 44 0.05 7.84 -6.85
C TYR A 44 0.36 9.08 -7.67
N ASN A 45 1.50 9.07 -8.36
CA ASN A 45 1.93 10.11 -9.29
C ASN A 45 2.52 9.47 -10.55
N GLY A 46 2.79 10.29 -11.59
CA GLY A 46 3.38 9.83 -12.84
C GLY A 46 2.62 8.67 -13.49
N SER A 47 3.30 7.60 -13.81
CA SER A 47 2.71 6.42 -14.49
C SER A 47 1.72 5.64 -13.62
N GLN A 48 1.93 5.61 -12.31
CA GLN A 48 1.01 4.96 -11.38
C GLN A 48 -0.32 5.71 -11.31
N GLN A 49 -0.28 7.04 -11.26
CA GLN A 49 -1.48 7.86 -11.30
C GLN A 49 -2.25 7.64 -12.59
N ALA A 50 -1.57 7.69 -13.75
CA ALA A 50 -2.22 7.48 -15.03
C ALA A 50 -2.92 6.10 -15.13
N ALA A 51 -2.29 5.06 -14.56
CA ALA A 51 -2.87 3.72 -14.52
C ALA A 51 -4.09 3.66 -13.58
N PHE A 52 -4.03 4.29 -12.41
CA PHE A 52 -5.14 4.34 -11.46
C PHE A 52 -6.32 5.14 -12.02
N ASP A 53 -6.06 6.31 -12.61
CA ASP A 53 -7.09 7.13 -13.24
C ASP A 53 -7.81 6.39 -14.37
N ALA A 54 -7.08 5.60 -15.17
CA ALA A 54 -7.68 4.74 -16.20
C ALA A 54 -8.61 3.65 -15.61
N LEU A 55 -8.23 3.05 -14.48
CA LEU A 55 -9.09 2.09 -13.77
C LEU A 55 -10.36 2.75 -13.21
N VAL A 56 -10.23 3.95 -12.65
CA VAL A 56 -11.37 4.74 -12.16
C VAL A 56 -12.30 5.13 -13.32
N GLU A 57 -11.75 5.54 -14.45
CA GLU A 57 -12.52 5.84 -15.65
C GLU A 57 -13.27 4.60 -16.16
N GLU A 58 -12.61 3.45 -16.23
CA GLU A 58 -13.25 2.19 -16.63
C GLU A 58 -14.37 1.82 -15.66
N PHE A 59 -14.14 1.90 -14.35
CA PHE A 59 -15.18 1.67 -13.35
C PHE A 59 -16.37 2.60 -13.56
N ASN A 60 -16.15 3.89 -13.70
CA ASN A 60 -17.20 4.88 -13.90
C ASN A 60 -18.01 4.63 -15.19
N ASN A 61 -17.35 4.14 -16.25
CA ASN A 61 -17.98 3.85 -17.53
C ASN A 61 -18.71 2.50 -17.58
N THR A 62 -18.42 1.60 -16.65
CA THR A 62 -18.97 0.23 -16.60
C THR A 62 -19.81 0.01 -15.34
N VAL A 63 -19.22 -0.56 -14.32
CA VAL A 63 -19.90 -0.95 -13.06
C VAL A 63 -20.49 0.26 -12.35
N GLY A 64 -19.77 1.36 -12.27
CA GLY A 64 -20.21 2.59 -11.63
C GLY A 64 -21.48 3.14 -12.27
N ARG A 65 -21.50 3.22 -13.61
CA ARG A 65 -22.67 3.66 -14.36
C ARG A 65 -23.87 2.71 -14.18
N GLU A 66 -23.61 1.40 -14.18
CA GLU A 66 -24.69 0.40 -13.99
C GLU A 66 -25.27 0.46 -12.59
N LYS A 67 -24.43 0.65 -11.59
CA LYS A 67 -24.83 0.67 -10.17
C LYS A 67 -25.29 2.04 -9.66
N GLY A 68 -25.03 3.12 -10.38
CA GLY A 68 -25.29 4.49 -9.90
C GLY A 68 -24.21 4.97 -8.91
N ILE A 69 -22.95 4.70 -9.19
CA ILE A 69 -21.79 5.14 -8.43
C ILE A 69 -20.85 5.90 -9.36
N TYR A 70 -20.36 7.04 -8.92
CA TYR A 70 -19.34 7.82 -9.64
C TYR A 70 -18.17 8.10 -8.72
N VAL A 71 -16.99 7.67 -9.10
CA VAL A 71 -15.74 7.82 -8.32
C VAL A 71 -14.93 8.98 -8.86
N GLN A 72 -14.46 9.85 -7.97
CA GLN A 72 -13.53 10.93 -8.23
C GLN A 72 -12.21 10.64 -7.48
N SER A 73 -11.13 10.44 -8.21
CA SER A 73 -9.79 10.22 -7.64
C SER A 73 -9.01 11.52 -7.56
N TYR A 74 -8.29 11.71 -6.46
CA TYR A 74 -7.42 12.86 -6.22
C TYR A 74 -6.07 12.41 -5.70
N SER A 75 -5.02 12.69 -6.46
CA SER A 75 -3.65 12.51 -5.97
C SER A 75 -3.28 13.60 -4.99
N GLN A 76 -2.80 13.22 -3.82
CA GLN A 76 -2.24 14.14 -2.83
C GLN A 76 -0.73 14.35 -3.02
N GLY A 77 -0.13 13.72 -4.03
CA GLY A 77 1.27 13.90 -4.40
C GLY A 77 2.21 12.85 -3.81
N SER A 78 2.39 12.84 -2.51
CA SER A 78 3.25 11.88 -1.80
C SER A 78 2.51 11.19 -0.65
N VAL A 79 3.11 10.13 -0.09
CA VAL A 79 2.59 9.48 1.13
C VAL A 79 2.47 10.50 2.25
N SER A 80 3.51 11.28 2.50
CA SER A 80 3.53 12.28 3.58
C SER A 80 2.49 13.40 3.40
N ASP A 81 2.25 13.83 2.14
CA ASP A 81 1.22 14.83 1.85
C ASP A 81 -0.18 14.26 2.07
N LEU A 82 -0.42 13.01 1.65
CA LEU A 82 -1.69 12.32 1.88
C LEU A 82 -1.98 12.16 3.37
N GLU A 83 -1.00 11.69 4.15
CA GLU A 83 -1.14 11.54 5.60
C GLU A 83 -1.42 12.87 6.28
N THR A 84 -0.73 13.93 5.85
CA THR A 84 -0.97 15.28 6.37
C THR A 84 -2.38 15.74 6.04
N ALA A 85 -2.85 15.56 4.80
CA ALA A 85 -4.19 15.93 4.39
C ALA A 85 -5.27 15.17 5.19
N VAL A 86 -5.08 13.87 5.42
CA VAL A 86 -5.99 13.06 6.24
C VAL A 86 -6.02 13.55 7.68
N ARG A 87 -4.87 13.79 8.31
CA ARG A 87 -4.80 14.33 9.70
C ARG A 87 -5.40 15.71 9.82
N ASP A 88 -5.14 16.58 8.86
CA ASP A 88 -5.70 17.94 8.83
C ASP A 88 -7.24 17.90 8.71
N SER A 89 -7.76 17.03 7.84
CA SER A 89 -9.18 16.83 7.64
C SER A 89 -9.87 16.30 8.89
N ILE A 90 -9.34 15.22 9.49
CA ILE A 90 -9.98 14.60 10.67
C ILE A 90 -9.92 15.47 11.92
N SER A 91 -8.88 16.31 12.04
CA SER A 91 -8.76 17.28 13.13
C SER A 91 -9.65 18.51 12.95
N GLY A 92 -10.30 18.67 11.79
CA GLY A 92 -11.10 19.84 11.45
C GLY A 92 -10.28 21.14 11.34
N LYS A 93 -9.04 21.03 10.89
CA LYS A 93 -8.15 22.18 10.71
C LYS A 93 -8.74 23.18 9.74
N VAL A 94 -8.66 24.46 10.07
CA VAL A 94 -9.20 25.54 9.22
C VAL A 94 -8.51 25.51 7.85
N GLY A 95 -9.32 25.40 6.80
CA GLY A 95 -8.85 25.35 5.43
C GLY A 95 -8.47 23.94 4.93
N ALA A 96 -8.61 22.90 5.75
CA ALA A 96 -8.51 21.53 5.29
C ALA A 96 -9.73 21.12 4.45
N ASP A 97 -9.50 20.26 3.46
CA ASP A 97 -10.59 19.67 2.71
C ASP A 97 -11.40 18.69 3.56
N PRO A 98 -12.68 18.45 3.24
CA PRO A 98 -13.47 17.41 3.90
C PRO A 98 -12.81 16.03 3.76
N MET A 99 -13.03 15.17 4.77
CA MET A 99 -12.56 13.78 4.72
C MET A 99 -13.09 13.07 3.48
N PRO A 100 -12.25 12.37 2.71
CA PRO A 100 -12.70 11.59 1.56
C PRO A 100 -13.48 10.35 2.00
N ASP A 101 -14.26 9.77 1.07
CA ASP A 101 -14.96 8.52 1.33
C ASP A 101 -14.02 7.32 1.40
N ILE A 102 -12.93 7.36 0.62
CA ILE A 102 -11.89 6.33 0.58
C ILE A 102 -10.52 7.02 0.52
N PHE A 103 -9.56 6.48 1.22
CA PHE A 103 -8.17 6.95 1.10
C PHE A 103 -7.17 5.81 1.23
N SER A 104 -6.05 5.92 0.52
CA SER A 104 -4.90 5.04 0.70
C SER A 104 -4.20 5.37 2.01
N SER A 105 -3.77 4.37 2.77
CA SER A 105 -3.10 4.61 4.05
C SER A 105 -2.20 3.45 4.44
N TYR A 106 -1.20 3.76 5.25
CA TYR A 106 -0.55 2.78 6.12
C TYR A 106 -1.32 2.64 7.43
N ALA A 107 -1.03 1.57 8.16
CA ALA A 107 -1.78 1.21 9.35
C ALA A 107 -1.72 2.26 10.48
N ASP A 108 -0.62 3.01 10.61
CA ASP A 108 -0.44 4.06 11.60
C ASP A 108 -1.42 5.22 11.43
N THR A 109 -1.50 5.78 10.23
CA THR A 109 -2.46 6.85 9.92
C THR A 109 -3.90 6.35 9.98
N ALA A 110 -4.17 5.14 9.47
CA ALA A 110 -5.51 4.54 9.59
C ALA A 110 -5.91 4.32 11.06
N TYR A 111 -4.97 3.94 11.93
CA TYR A 111 -5.23 3.81 13.36
C TYR A 111 -5.63 5.14 14.02
N GLU A 112 -4.98 6.26 13.64
CA GLU A 112 -5.39 7.59 14.13
C GLU A 112 -6.84 7.91 13.71
N VAL A 113 -7.24 7.58 12.48
CA VAL A 113 -8.60 7.77 11.97
C VAL A 113 -9.59 6.83 12.68
N GLU A 114 -9.20 5.59 12.99
CA GLU A 114 -10.01 4.65 13.79
C GLU A 114 -10.23 5.19 15.21
N GLN A 115 -9.19 5.72 15.86
CA GLN A 115 -9.34 6.33 17.20
C GLN A 115 -10.31 7.51 17.23
N ALA A 116 -10.48 8.20 16.11
CA ALA A 116 -11.47 9.25 15.93
C ALA A 116 -12.87 8.70 15.57
N GLY A 117 -13.02 7.39 15.42
CA GLY A 117 -14.29 6.73 15.08
C GLY A 117 -14.77 7.00 13.65
N ALA A 118 -13.85 7.32 12.73
CA ALA A 118 -14.19 7.73 11.37
C ALA A 118 -13.91 6.65 10.29
N LEU A 119 -13.51 5.44 10.68
CA LEU A 119 -13.40 4.30 9.75
C LEU A 119 -14.66 3.43 9.75
N ALA A 120 -15.07 3.01 8.56
CA ALA A 120 -16.12 2.01 8.42
C ALA A 120 -15.62 0.63 8.87
N ASN A 121 -16.53 -0.19 9.42
CA ASN A 121 -16.27 -1.60 9.66
C ASN A 121 -16.44 -2.37 8.33
N LEU A 122 -15.35 -2.75 7.70
CA LEU A 122 -15.38 -3.46 6.42
C LEU A 122 -15.89 -4.91 6.57
N SER A 123 -15.80 -5.48 7.77
CA SER A 123 -16.36 -6.82 8.04
C SER A 123 -17.89 -6.89 7.88
N ASP A 124 -18.59 -5.75 7.88
CA ASP A 124 -20.04 -5.70 7.66
C ASP A 124 -20.40 -5.82 6.17
N TYR A 125 -19.43 -5.71 5.26
CA TYR A 125 -19.64 -5.61 3.81
C TYR A 125 -18.90 -6.69 3.01
N LEU A 126 -17.89 -7.35 3.61
CA LEU A 126 -17.05 -8.34 2.95
C LEU A 126 -17.36 -9.72 3.54
N GLU A 127 -17.71 -10.66 2.66
CA GLU A 127 -17.94 -12.04 3.05
C GLU A 127 -16.59 -12.78 3.24
N GLN A 128 -16.59 -13.79 4.11
CA GLN A 128 -15.36 -14.55 4.39
C GLN A 128 -14.80 -15.23 3.13
N GLU A 129 -15.66 -15.72 2.24
CA GLU A 129 -15.26 -16.33 0.96
C GLU A 129 -14.51 -15.35 0.04
N GLU A 130 -14.81 -14.05 0.15
CA GLU A 130 -14.11 -12.99 -0.58
C GLU A 130 -12.73 -12.72 0.07
N LEU A 131 -12.67 -12.66 1.39
CA LEU A 131 -11.42 -12.45 2.13
C LEU A 131 -10.44 -13.62 1.95
N ASP A 132 -10.93 -14.85 1.85
CA ASP A 132 -10.13 -16.06 1.64
C ASP A 132 -9.38 -16.08 0.29
N GLN A 133 -9.69 -15.13 -0.63
CA GLN A 133 -8.96 -14.96 -1.88
C GLN A 133 -7.66 -14.16 -1.73
N TYR A 134 -7.46 -13.55 -0.57
CA TYR A 134 -6.30 -12.71 -0.26
C TYR A 134 -5.33 -13.46 0.67
N VAL A 135 -4.11 -12.96 0.76
CA VAL A 135 -3.12 -13.50 1.70
C VAL A 135 -3.54 -13.15 3.13
N ASP A 136 -3.71 -14.16 3.97
CA ASP A 136 -4.21 -14.02 5.35
C ASP A 136 -3.48 -12.94 6.15
N SER A 137 -2.14 -12.91 6.08
CA SER A 137 -1.34 -11.92 6.80
C SER A 137 -1.60 -10.48 6.36
N TYR A 138 -2.05 -10.26 5.12
CA TYR A 138 -2.39 -8.94 4.62
C TYR A 138 -3.78 -8.48 5.11
N ILE A 139 -4.71 -9.42 5.22
CA ILE A 139 -6.02 -9.15 5.84
C ILE A 139 -5.86 -8.89 7.34
N GLU A 140 -5.06 -9.69 8.04
CA GLU A 140 -4.82 -9.52 9.48
C GLU A 140 -4.19 -8.16 9.82
N GLU A 141 -3.31 -7.63 8.95
CA GLU A 141 -2.76 -6.28 9.13
C GLU A 141 -3.84 -5.18 9.09
N GLY A 142 -4.96 -5.44 8.43
CA GLY A 142 -6.09 -4.51 8.37
C GLY A 142 -7.01 -4.54 9.59
N ARG A 143 -6.83 -5.47 10.53
CA ARG A 143 -7.63 -5.62 11.76
C ARG A 143 -7.08 -4.78 12.90
N ILE A 144 -7.04 -3.48 12.69
CA ILE A 144 -6.47 -2.51 13.65
C ILE A 144 -7.44 -2.09 14.77
N ALA A 145 -8.71 -2.42 14.66
CA ALA A 145 -9.71 -2.08 15.67
C ALA A 145 -9.57 -2.98 16.90
N ALA A 146 -9.89 -2.46 18.08
CA ALA A 146 -9.79 -3.19 19.35
C ALA A 146 -10.70 -4.43 19.42
N ASP A 147 -11.77 -4.45 18.63
CA ASP A 147 -12.70 -5.58 18.51
C ASP A 147 -12.27 -6.62 17.44
N GLY A 148 -11.12 -6.40 16.79
CA GLY A 148 -10.58 -7.27 15.74
C GLY A 148 -11.31 -7.18 14.40
N THR A 149 -12.19 -6.20 14.21
CA THR A 149 -12.86 -6.00 12.92
C THR A 149 -11.94 -5.37 11.89
N LEU A 150 -12.19 -5.67 10.61
CA LEU A 150 -11.40 -5.17 9.49
C LEU A 150 -11.72 -3.69 9.23
N ARG A 151 -10.68 -2.87 9.21
CA ARG A 151 -10.76 -1.43 8.92
C ARG A 151 -10.00 -1.02 7.68
N ILE A 152 -8.95 -1.77 7.34
CA ILE A 152 -8.12 -1.54 6.17
C ILE A 152 -8.24 -2.74 5.24
N PHE A 153 -8.48 -2.48 3.96
CA PHE A 153 -8.46 -3.52 2.94
C PHE A 153 -7.14 -3.42 2.15
N PRO A 154 -6.39 -4.52 2.00
CA PRO A 154 -5.11 -4.50 1.30
C PRO A 154 -5.32 -4.39 -0.20
N THR A 155 -4.92 -3.27 -0.80
CA THR A 155 -5.01 -3.07 -2.25
C THR A 155 -3.70 -3.38 -2.96
N ALA A 156 -2.57 -3.14 -2.31
CA ALA A 156 -1.23 -3.42 -2.82
C ALA A 156 -0.24 -3.58 -1.67
N LYS A 157 0.75 -4.44 -1.86
CA LYS A 157 1.91 -4.57 -0.97
C LYS A 157 3.16 -4.46 -1.82
N SER A 158 4.12 -3.69 -1.33
CA SER A 158 5.44 -3.61 -1.94
C SER A 158 6.45 -4.46 -1.18
N THR A 159 7.50 -4.89 -1.87
CA THR A 159 8.62 -5.58 -1.28
C THR A 159 9.91 -5.02 -1.84
N GLU A 160 10.97 -5.14 -1.08
CA GLU A 160 12.30 -4.83 -1.58
C GLU A 160 12.88 -6.05 -2.30
N ILE A 161 13.54 -5.79 -3.40
CA ILE A 161 14.25 -6.80 -4.17
C ILE A 161 15.68 -6.34 -4.43
N MET A 162 16.63 -7.26 -4.40
CA MET A 162 17.98 -7.01 -4.87
C MET A 162 18.05 -7.23 -6.37
N MET A 163 18.48 -6.22 -7.10
CA MET A 163 18.78 -6.32 -8.52
C MET A 163 20.29 -6.33 -8.73
N VAL A 164 20.77 -7.19 -9.62
CA VAL A 164 22.18 -7.27 -10.00
C VAL A 164 22.34 -6.86 -11.47
N ASN A 165 23.15 -5.83 -11.72
CA ASN A 165 23.57 -5.48 -13.08
C ASN A 165 24.56 -6.53 -13.59
N LYS A 166 24.10 -7.43 -14.41
CA LYS A 166 24.93 -8.53 -14.93
C LYS A 166 26.09 -8.06 -15.79
N THR A 167 25.96 -6.94 -16.47
CA THR A 167 27.03 -6.40 -17.33
C THR A 167 28.28 -6.07 -16.53
N ASP A 168 28.11 -5.52 -15.32
CA ASP A 168 29.23 -5.20 -14.42
C ASP A 168 29.61 -6.40 -13.53
N TRP A 169 28.64 -7.25 -13.22
CA TRP A 169 28.84 -8.41 -12.36
C TRP A 169 29.68 -9.51 -13.03
N GLU A 170 29.40 -9.86 -14.27
CA GLU A 170 30.03 -11.00 -14.93
C GLU A 170 31.57 -10.88 -15.05
N PRO A 171 32.16 -9.74 -15.46
CA PRO A 171 33.60 -9.55 -15.45
C PRO A 171 34.21 -9.63 -14.06
N PHE A 172 33.55 -9.06 -13.05
CA PHE A 172 33.98 -9.11 -11.66
C PHE A 172 33.99 -10.54 -11.12
N ALA A 173 32.89 -11.25 -11.27
CA ALA A 173 32.75 -12.65 -10.85
C ALA A 173 33.82 -13.55 -11.49
N ALA A 174 34.06 -13.37 -12.79
CA ALA A 174 35.10 -14.12 -13.53
C ALA A 174 36.52 -13.83 -13.02
N ALA A 175 36.80 -12.59 -12.61
CA ALA A 175 38.10 -12.18 -12.13
C ALA A 175 38.38 -12.57 -10.66
N THR A 176 37.36 -12.59 -9.81
CA THR A 176 37.51 -12.76 -8.37
C THR A 176 37.00 -14.10 -7.84
N GLY A 177 36.17 -14.81 -8.60
CA GLY A 177 35.51 -16.03 -8.15
C GLY A 177 34.30 -15.81 -7.25
N VAL A 178 33.91 -14.56 -6.96
CA VAL A 178 32.69 -14.24 -6.19
C VAL A 178 31.46 -14.68 -7.00
N SER A 179 30.49 -15.28 -6.32
CA SER A 179 29.27 -15.81 -6.92
C SER A 179 28.01 -15.11 -6.42
N LEU A 180 26.88 -15.28 -7.11
CA LEU A 180 25.60 -14.77 -6.65
C LEU A 180 25.13 -15.42 -5.33
N ASP A 181 25.61 -16.63 -5.05
CA ASP A 181 25.30 -17.31 -3.78
C ASP A 181 25.94 -16.62 -2.57
N ASP A 182 27.04 -15.90 -2.76
CA ASP A 182 27.68 -15.12 -1.71
C ASP A 182 26.81 -13.91 -1.28
N LEU A 183 25.86 -13.47 -2.13
CA LEU A 183 24.96 -12.36 -1.84
C LEU A 183 23.76 -12.75 -0.96
N ARG A 184 23.67 -13.97 -0.45
CA ARG A 184 22.53 -14.44 0.34
C ARG A 184 22.45 -13.85 1.74
N THR A 185 23.53 -13.30 2.25
CA THR A 185 23.59 -12.66 3.56
C THR A 185 24.17 -11.27 3.44
N ILE A 186 23.87 -10.39 4.38
CA ILE A 186 24.41 -9.02 4.36
C ILE A 186 25.95 -9.04 4.54
N GLU A 187 26.49 -9.97 5.32
CA GLU A 187 27.92 -10.17 5.46
C GLU A 187 28.58 -10.57 4.14
N GLY A 188 27.90 -11.44 3.39
CA GLY A 188 28.35 -11.85 2.05
C GLY A 188 28.27 -10.69 1.04
N VAL A 189 27.20 -9.89 1.08
CA VAL A 189 27.11 -8.67 0.26
C VAL A 189 28.23 -7.69 0.61
N THR A 190 28.53 -7.52 1.87
CA THR A 190 29.61 -6.63 2.34
C THR A 190 30.98 -7.13 1.88
N ALA A 191 31.24 -8.44 1.98
CA ALA A 191 32.49 -9.04 1.51
C ALA A 191 32.62 -8.95 -0.02
N ALA A 192 31.55 -9.22 -0.77
CA ALA A 192 31.52 -9.06 -2.23
C ALA A 192 31.76 -7.60 -2.65
N ALA A 193 31.19 -6.65 -1.90
CA ALA A 193 31.37 -5.22 -2.15
C ALA A 193 32.80 -4.76 -1.88
N GLN A 194 33.44 -5.26 -0.83
CA GLN A 194 34.87 -5.04 -0.61
C GLN A 194 35.71 -5.57 -1.76
N ALA A 195 35.46 -6.83 -2.17
CA ALA A 195 36.19 -7.44 -3.28
C ALA A 195 35.98 -6.68 -4.60
N TYR A 196 34.78 -6.17 -4.84
CA TYR A 196 34.48 -5.35 -6.02
C TYR A 196 35.23 -4.01 -5.99
N TYR A 197 35.25 -3.35 -4.82
CA TYR A 197 36.01 -2.12 -4.66
C TYR A 197 37.49 -2.33 -4.94
N GLU A 198 38.11 -3.36 -4.32
CA GLU A 198 39.50 -3.68 -4.49
C GLU A 198 39.83 -4.08 -5.94
N TRP A 199 38.93 -4.84 -6.57
CA TRP A 199 39.09 -5.24 -7.98
C TRP A 199 39.01 -4.04 -8.93
N THR A 200 38.07 -3.12 -8.72
CA THR A 200 37.96 -1.92 -9.57
C THR A 200 39.10 -0.94 -9.32
N ASP A 201 39.56 -0.75 -8.08
CA ASP A 201 40.72 0.06 -7.72
C ASP A 201 42.00 -0.46 -8.40
N SER A 202 42.16 -1.78 -8.47
CA SER A 202 43.32 -2.41 -9.14
C SER A 202 43.40 -2.14 -10.65
N GLN A 203 42.31 -1.71 -11.28
CA GLN A 203 42.30 -1.39 -12.72
C GLN A 203 42.83 0.01 -13.03
N THR A 204 42.98 0.85 -12.01
CA THR A 204 43.50 2.21 -12.09
C THR A 204 44.68 2.41 -11.13
N PRO A 205 45.79 1.67 -11.30
CA PRO A 205 46.88 1.61 -10.35
C PRO A 205 47.58 2.98 -10.07
N ASP A 206 47.38 3.93 -10.98
CA ASP A 206 47.94 5.29 -10.81
C ASP A 206 47.04 6.20 -9.94
N ILE A 207 45.85 5.74 -9.57
CA ILE A 207 44.87 6.49 -8.75
C ILE A 207 44.37 5.60 -7.60
N PRO A 208 45.16 5.40 -6.55
CA PRO A 208 44.82 4.51 -5.46
C PRO A 208 43.61 5.03 -4.66
N GLY A 209 42.70 4.14 -4.32
CA GLY A 209 41.49 4.44 -3.51
C GLY A 209 40.31 4.97 -4.33
N ASP A 210 40.30 4.74 -5.65
CA ASP A 210 39.19 5.11 -6.55
C ASP A 210 38.25 3.96 -6.88
N GLY A 211 38.28 2.88 -6.11
CA GLY A 211 37.42 1.73 -6.24
C GLY A 211 35.93 2.11 -6.23
N ARG A 212 35.10 1.30 -6.89
CA ARG A 212 33.66 1.57 -7.05
C ARG A 212 32.83 0.82 -6.02
N ALA A 213 31.75 1.43 -5.58
CA ALA A 213 30.76 0.78 -4.76
C ALA A 213 29.98 -0.29 -5.56
N LEU A 214 29.79 -1.47 -4.97
CA LEU A 214 29.00 -2.56 -5.56
C LEU A 214 27.50 -2.39 -5.26
N TYR A 215 27.16 -1.99 -4.05
CA TYR A 215 25.80 -2.06 -3.53
C TYR A 215 25.31 -0.68 -3.09
N GLY A 216 24.06 -0.42 -3.31
CA GLY A 216 23.38 0.78 -2.84
C GLY A 216 21.96 0.46 -2.41
N ARG A 217 21.44 1.25 -1.49
CA ARG A 217 20.10 1.13 -0.96
C ARG A 217 19.53 2.53 -0.71
N ASP A 218 18.25 2.71 -1.01
CA ASP A 218 17.55 3.99 -0.86
C ASP A 218 16.92 4.15 0.54
N ALA A 219 16.31 3.09 1.10
CA ALA A 219 15.58 3.13 2.35
C ALA A 219 16.38 2.54 3.52
N VAL A 220 17.17 3.35 4.22
CA VAL A 220 18.00 2.91 5.37
C VAL A 220 17.12 2.43 6.53
N ALA A 221 15.97 3.07 6.78
CA ALA A 221 15.05 2.64 7.83
C ALA A 221 14.58 1.18 7.60
N ASN A 222 14.20 0.84 6.37
CA ASN A 222 13.82 -0.53 6.02
C ASN A 222 14.96 -1.53 6.21
N TYR A 223 16.20 -1.11 5.92
CA TYR A 223 17.36 -1.96 6.18
C TYR A 223 17.46 -2.37 7.65
N PHE A 224 17.28 -1.41 8.57
CA PHE A 224 17.31 -1.70 10.00
C PHE A 224 16.14 -2.57 10.44
N ILE A 225 14.93 -2.23 10.05
CA ILE A 225 13.72 -2.97 10.44
C ILE A 225 13.81 -4.41 9.96
N ILE A 226 14.09 -4.61 8.67
CA ILE A 226 14.19 -5.93 8.05
C ILE A 226 15.38 -6.70 8.64
N GLY A 227 16.55 -6.06 8.78
CA GLY A 227 17.75 -6.70 9.31
C GLY A 227 17.57 -7.20 10.75
N MET A 228 16.96 -6.39 11.61
CA MET A 228 16.64 -6.79 12.98
C MET A 228 15.62 -7.93 13.01
N GLN A 229 14.57 -7.85 12.18
CA GLN A 229 13.57 -8.91 12.08
C GLN A 229 14.17 -10.24 11.59
N GLN A 230 15.09 -10.20 10.64
CA GLN A 230 15.82 -11.38 10.16
C GLN A 230 16.71 -12.01 11.26
N LEU A 231 17.13 -11.23 12.24
CA LEU A 231 17.83 -11.69 13.44
C LEU A 231 16.87 -12.13 14.57
N GLY A 232 15.56 -12.14 14.31
CA GLY A 232 14.53 -12.52 15.29
C GLY A 232 14.18 -11.43 16.30
N VAL A 233 14.57 -10.17 16.01
CA VAL A 233 14.30 -9.03 16.89
C VAL A 233 13.16 -8.19 16.32
N GLU A 234 12.09 -8.08 17.07
CA GLU A 234 11.02 -7.12 16.83
C GLU A 234 11.39 -5.79 17.50
N ILE A 235 11.68 -4.78 16.66
CA ILE A 235 12.16 -3.47 17.14
C ILE A 235 11.08 -2.73 17.93
N PHE A 236 9.83 -2.76 17.42
CA PHE A 236 8.71 -2.07 18.04
C PHE A 236 7.90 -3.07 18.86
N GLN A 237 7.81 -2.84 20.15
CA GLN A 237 7.00 -3.64 21.05
C GLN A 237 5.87 -2.80 21.64
N VAL A 238 4.65 -3.35 21.63
CA VAL A 238 3.50 -2.71 22.24
C VAL A 238 3.10 -3.50 23.49
N VAL A 239 3.27 -2.89 24.65
CA VAL A 239 2.91 -3.50 25.94
C VAL A 239 1.92 -2.56 26.64
N ASN A 240 0.73 -3.05 26.93
CA ASN A 240 -0.34 -2.27 27.59
C ASN A 240 -0.67 -0.94 26.84
N GLY A 241 -0.66 -0.96 25.51
CA GLY A 241 -0.92 0.21 24.67
C GLY A 241 0.23 1.23 24.63
N GLN A 242 1.39 0.90 25.18
CA GLN A 242 2.59 1.73 25.10
C GLN A 242 3.62 1.12 24.15
N VAL A 243 4.11 1.93 23.24
CA VAL A 243 5.17 1.55 22.32
C VAL A 243 6.52 1.70 23.01
N SER A 244 7.35 0.67 22.91
CA SER A 244 8.75 0.70 23.34
C SER A 244 9.66 0.18 22.22
N LEU A 245 10.92 0.63 22.23
CA LEU A 245 11.94 0.14 21.30
C LEU A 245 12.72 -0.99 21.94
N ASN A 246 12.81 -2.11 21.22
CA ASN A 246 13.66 -3.24 21.58
C ASN A 246 14.86 -3.27 20.62
N THR A 247 16.00 -2.77 21.10
CA THR A 247 17.23 -2.66 20.30
C THR A 247 18.40 -3.32 21.04
N PRO A 248 18.43 -4.67 21.10
CA PRO A 248 19.51 -5.37 21.75
C PRO A 248 20.83 -5.05 21.04
N LYS A 249 21.87 -4.82 21.85
CA LYS A 249 23.10 -4.19 21.38
C LYS A 249 23.87 -5.03 20.37
N GLU A 250 23.87 -6.33 20.53
CA GLU A 250 24.63 -7.25 19.66
C GLU A 250 24.05 -7.26 18.24
N GLU A 251 22.75 -7.45 18.13
CA GLU A 251 22.03 -7.49 16.86
C GLU A 251 22.04 -6.12 16.15
N LEU A 252 21.86 -5.06 16.94
CA LEU A 252 21.96 -3.70 16.42
C LEU A 252 23.35 -3.40 15.85
N HIS A 253 24.42 -3.79 16.55
CA HIS A 253 25.78 -3.65 16.04
C HIS A 253 26.00 -4.47 14.79
N ARG A 254 25.52 -5.71 14.75
CA ARG A 254 25.65 -6.57 13.57
C ARG A 254 25.01 -5.94 12.33
N VAL A 255 23.81 -5.40 12.47
CA VAL A 255 23.12 -4.71 11.37
C VAL A 255 23.84 -3.43 10.99
N LEU A 256 24.17 -2.59 11.98
CA LEU A 256 24.81 -1.29 11.76
C LEU A 256 26.21 -1.41 11.13
N ASP A 257 27.06 -2.29 11.66
CA ASP A 257 28.45 -2.39 11.22
C ASP A 257 28.53 -2.87 9.76
N ASN A 258 27.69 -3.82 9.36
CA ASN A 258 27.67 -4.31 7.98
C ASN A 258 27.23 -3.23 6.97
N TYR A 259 26.48 -2.22 7.39
CA TYR A 259 26.05 -1.14 6.51
C TYR A 259 26.95 0.10 6.61
N TYR A 260 27.13 0.60 7.83
CA TYR A 260 27.84 1.85 8.08
C TYR A 260 29.32 1.77 7.70
N VAL A 261 30.00 0.69 8.12
CA VAL A 261 31.42 0.50 7.81
C VAL A 261 31.63 0.36 6.31
N ALA A 262 30.73 -0.34 5.63
CA ALA A 262 30.81 -0.50 4.16
C ALA A 262 30.62 0.84 3.43
N ILE A 263 29.75 1.73 3.89
CA ILE A 263 29.60 3.08 3.34
C ILE A 263 30.84 3.92 3.58
N VAL A 264 31.36 3.94 4.83
CA VAL A 264 32.55 4.74 5.18
C VAL A 264 33.77 4.32 4.37
N LYS A 265 33.86 3.04 4.02
CA LYS A 265 34.94 2.51 3.18
C LYS A 265 34.72 2.62 1.68
N GLY A 266 33.57 3.13 1.24
CA GLY A 266 33.22 3.26 -0.16
C GLY A 266 32.77 1.96 -0.85
N TYR A 267 32.56 0.88 -0.09
CA TYR A 267 32.08 -0.41 -0.61
C TYR A 267 30.60 -0.35 -0.99
N PHE A 268 29.82 0.42 -0.25
CA PHE A 268 28.43 0.74 -0.52
C PHE A 268 28.27 2.20 -0.95
N GLY A 269 27.40 2.43 -1.92
CA GLY A 269 26.99 3.76 -2.31
C GLY A 269 25.93 4.31 -1.35
N ALA A 270 26.11 5.54 -0.88
CA ALA A 270 25.09 6.26 -0.14
C ALA A 270 24.24 7.09 -1.13
N TYR A 271 22.98 6.71 -1.29
CA TYR A 271 22.01 7.50 -2.07
C TYR A 271 21.14 8.27 -1.08
N GLY A 272 20.75 9.48 -1.47
CA GLY A 272 19.86 10.30 -0.66
C GLY A 272 18.51 9.61 -0.41
N SER A 273 17.86 9.98 0.69
CA SER A 273 16.48 9.57 0.96
C SER A 273 15.52 10.23 -0.05
N PHE A 274 14.58 9.46 -0.53
CA PHE A 274 13.48 9.94 -1.35
C PHE A 274 12.24 10.15 -0.49
#